data_d575898b873ca247be34fdec160512e9
#
_entry.id   d575898b873ca247be34fdec160512e9
#
_cell.length_a   1.000
_cell.length_b   1.000
_cell.length_c   1.000
_cell.angle_alpha   90.00
_cell.angle_beta   90.00
_cell.angle_gamma   90.00
#
_symmetry.space_group_name_H-M   'P 1'
#
loop_
_entity.id
_entity.type
_entity.pdbx_description
1 polymer ?
#
loop_
_entity_poly.entity_id
_entity_poly.type
_entity_poly.pdbx_seq_one_letter_code
_entity_poly.pdbx_strand_id
1 'polypeptide(L)'
;MWISVILQADATRAEALSEALMEHGALSVSIDDADAGTEAEKPQFGEPGMHPASLWDHSRVVALFDTDTDLAQALATASAAAGLAAVPPFTIEEVEEQNWVQLTQSQFDPIRITDRLWIVPTWHTAPDADAINLVLDPGMAFGTGSHPTTRLCLEWLIEEVAPGVSVLDYGCGSGILAIAAVKLGAGEVTGVDIDEKAVATAADNAANNGVSLHLQVSAKPLAGTFQRVVANILTNPLKMLAPLLAARVAPGGKLALSGVLEAQADEVIEA
;
A
#
# COMPACT_ATOMS: atom_id res chain seq x y z
N MET A 1 3.27 9.23 26.96
CA MET A 1 3.66 10.57 26.41
C MET A 1 5.10 10.43 25.96
N TRP A 2 5.43 10.83 24.76
CA TRP A 2 6.78 10.67 24.18
C TRP A 2 7.35 12.01 23.75
N ILE A 3 8.64 12.01 23.50
CA ILE A 3 9.36 13.19 23.02
C ILE A 3 10.03 12.82 21.69
N SER A 4 9.71 13.58 20.65
CA SER A 4 10.38 13.49 19.35
C SER A 4 11.52 14.49 19.31
N VAL A 5 12.72 14.02 19.02
CA VAL A 5 13.92 14.85 18.85
C VAL A 5 14.31 14.78 17.38
N ILE A 6 14.36 15.94 16.73
CA ILE A 6 14.69 16.07 15.31
C ILE A 6 16.07 16.67 15.19
N LEU A 7 17.05 15.89 14.75
CA LEU A 7 18.44 16.32 14.56
C LEU A 7 18.74 16.47 13.06
N GLN A 8 19.62 17.39 12.72
CA GLN A 8 20.12 17.53 11.36
C GLN A 8 21.45 16.80 11.20
N ALA A 9 21.58 16.02 10.13
CA ALA A 9 22.78 15.27 9.81
C ALA A 9 23.05 15.28 8.30
N ASP A 10 24.30 15.11 7.93
CA ASP A 10 24.67 14.82 6.54
C ASP A 10 24.55 13.32 6.24
N ALA A 11 24.56 12.96 4.95
CA ALA A 11 24.43 11.58 4.49
C ALA A 11 25.44 10.61 5.13
N THR A 12 26.63 11.08 5.48
CA THR A 12 27.72 10.24 6.01
C THR A 12 27.58 9.96 7.50
N ARG A 13 26.77 10.74 8.20
CA ARG A 13 26.61 10.69 9.66
C ARG A 13 25.22 10.23 10.10
N ALA A 14 24.23 10.35 9.23
CA ALA A 14 22.83 10.06 9.57
C ALA A 14 22.64 8.60 10.04
N GLU A 15 23.24 7.62 9.36
CA GLU A 15 23.15 6.20 9.77
C GLU A 15 23.82 5.96 11.11
N ALA A 16 25.09 6.40 11.28
CA ALA A 16 25.82 6.22 12.53
C ALA A 16 25.11 6.91 13.70
N LEU A 17 24.52 8.09 13.47
CA LEU A 17 23.74 8.79 14.48
C LEU A 17 22.45 8.06 14.81
N SER A 18 21.76 7.52 13.81
CA SER A 18 20.54 6.72 14.00
C SER A 18 20.80 5.48 14.85
N GLU A 19 21.84 4.70 14.51
CA GLU A 19 22.24 3.52 15.28
C GLU A 19 22.60 3.89 16.72
N ALA A 20 23.42 4.92 16.89
CA ALA A 20 23.82 5.37 18.22
C ALA A 20 22.64 5.85 19.07
N LEU A 21 21.67 6.56 18.50
CA LEU A 21 20.46 6.99 19.21
C LEU A 21 19.62 5.79 19.69
N MET A 22 19.47 4.76 18.84
CA MET A 22 18.79 3.51 19.23
C MET A 22 19.51 2.80 20.39
N GLU A 23 20.84 2.74 20.36
CA GLU A 23 21.63 2.13 21.44
C GLU A 23 21.58 2.93 22.75
N HIS A 24 21.31 4.23 22.67
CA HIS A 24 21.31 5.12 23.84
C HIS A 24 19.92 5.61 24.26
N GLY A 25 18.88 4.80 24.00
CA GLY A 25 17.58 4.94 24.63
C GLY A 25 16.47 5.49 23.77
N ALA A 26 16.70 5.71 22.47
CA ALA A 26 15.60 5.99 21.56
C ALA A 26 14.70 4.74 21.37
N LEU A 27 13.39 4.92 21.39
CA LEU A 27 12.40 3.89 21.14
C LEU A 27 12.27 3.55 19.65
N SER A 28 12.46 4.55 18.80
CA SER A 28 12.53 4.42 17.35
C SER A 28 13.34 5.55 16.77
N VAL A 29 13.97 5.33 15.61
CA VAL A 29 14.67 6.37 14.85
C VAL A 29 14.32 6.22 13.38
N SER A 30 13.99 7.32 12.72
CA SER A 30 13.87 7.41 11.26
C SER A 30 14.84 8.41 10.68
N ILE A 31 15.18 8.25 9.41
CA ILE A 31 15.99 9.19 8.63
C ILE A 31 15.14 9.65 7.47
N ASP A 32 14.89 10.95 7.41
CA ASP A 32 14.04 11.58 6.42
C ASP A 32 14.83 12.62 5.60
N ASP A 33 14.34 12.96 4.41
CA ASP A 33 14.86 14.09 3.64
C ASP A 33 14.60 15.42 4.38
N ALA A 34 15.66 16.17 4.70
CA ALA A 34 15.50 17.48 5.32
C ALA A 34 14.88 18.50 4.36
N ASP A 35 14.98 18.27 3.06
CA ASP A 35 14.48 19.13 2.01
C ASP A 35 13.08 18.70 1.50
N ALA A 36 12.45 17.70 2.13
CA ALA A 36 11.11 17.21 1.78
C ALA A 36 10.07 18.35 1.73
N GLY A 37 9.28 18.41 0.65
CA GLY A 37 8.30 19.46 0.39
C GLY A 37 8.86 20.75 -0.17
N THR A 38 10.15 20.80 -0.52
CA THR A 38 10.81 21.94 -1.18
C THR A 38 11.21 21.60 -2.62
N GLU A 39 11.67 22.61 -3.39
CA GLU A 39 12.23 22.40 -4.73
C GLU A 39 13.53 21.56 -4.72
N ALA A 40 14.16 21.38 -3.59
CA ALA A 40 15.39 20.61 -3.41
C ALA A 40 15.12 19.15 -3.00
N GLU A 41 13.88 18.76 -2.79
CA GLU A 41 13.49 17.40 -2.45
C GLU A 41 14.02 16.39 -3.48
N LYS A 42 14.68 15.34 -2.99
CA LYS A 42 15.16 14.22 -3.81
C LYS A 42 14.39 12.95 -3.47
N PRO A 43 13.28 12.65 -4.17
CA PRO A 43 12.51 11.44 -3.91
C PRO A 43 13.39 10.19 -4.12
N GLN A 44 13.38 9.29 -3.14
CA GLN A 44 14.03 7.99 -3.28
C GLN A 44 12.98 6.94 -3.60
N PHE A 45 13.01 6.41 -4.82
CA PHE A 45 12.19 5.29 -5.23
C PHE A 45 13.04 4.03 -5.21
N GLY A 46 12.78 3.12 -4.28
CA GLY A 46 13.43 1.81 -4.22
C GLY A 46 12.54 0.73 -4.84
N GLU A 47 12.98 0.09 -5.92
CA GLU A 47 12.39 -1.18 -6.35
C GLU A 47 13.02 -2.33 -5.53
N PRO A 48 12.27 -3.42 -5.24
CA PRO A 48 12.82 -4.58 -4.56
C PRO A 48 14.03 -5.14 -5.31
N GLY A 49 15.21 -5.11 -4.65
CA GLY A 49 16.48 -5.58 -5.24
C GLY A 49 17.42 -4.48 -5.72
N MET A 50 17.01 -3.23 -5.71
CA MET A 50 17.93 -2.09 -5.83
C MET A 50 18.44 -1.70 -4.44
N HIS A 51 19.76 -1.57 -4.30
CA HIS A 51 20.31 -0.90 -3.13
C HIS A 51 19.88 0.58 -3.20
N PRO A 52 19.37 1.18 -2.10
CA PRO A 52 19.07 2.60 -2.10
C PRO A 52 20.30 3.38 -2.52
N ALA A 53 20.14 4.35 -3.40
CA ALA A 53 21.12 5.38 -3.63
C ALA A 53 21.48 6.01 -2.28
N SER A 54 22.69 6.54 -2.14
CA SER A 54 23.15 7.20 -0.89
C SER A 54 22.05 8.01 -0.22
N LEU A 55 22.03 8.01 1.13
CA LEU A 55 21.16 8.90 1.91
C LEU A 55 21.20 10.34 1.38
N TRP A 56 20.17 11.11 1.68
CA TRP A 56 20.07 12.51 1.29
C TRP A 56 21.25 13.33 1.81
N ASP A 57 21.77 14.25 1.01
CA ASP A 57 22.89 15.14 1.40
C ASP A 57 22.55 15.92 2.68
N HIS A 58 21.28 16.29 2.84
CA HIS A 58 20.71 16.86 4.05
C HIS A 58 19.64 15.91 4.59
N SER A 59 19.91 15.32 5.74
CA SER A 59 19.02 14.36 6.38
C SER A 59 18.49 14.89 7.70
N ARG A 60 17.23 14.58 8.02
CA ARG A 60 16.67 14.71 9.37
C ARG A 60 16.69 13.33 10.02
N VAL A 61 17.33 13.26 11.19
CA VAL A 61 17.25 12.08 12.05
C VAL A 61 16.20 12.36 13.12
N VAL A 62 15.07 11.67 13.06
CA VAL A 62 13.94 11.82 13.99
C VAL A 62 13.96 10.67 14.97
N ALA A 63 14.23 10.96 16.23
CA ALA A 63 14.32 9.97 17.30
C ALA A 63 13.21 10.16 18.33
N LEU A 64 12.51 9.08 18.69
CA LEU A 64 11.47 9.07 19.70
C LEU A 64 12.02 8.56 21.02
N PHE A 65 11.78 9.29 22.09
CA PHE A 65 12.18 8.93 23.45
C PHE A 65 10.99 8.89 24.39
N ASP A 66 11.14 8.13 25.49
CA ASP A 66 10.24 8.26 26.62
C ASP A 66 10.46 9.60 27.35
N THR A 67 9.41 10.17 27.92
CA THR A 67 9.49 11.44 28.69
C THR A 67 10.42 11.34 29.90
N ASP A 68 10.67 10.14 30.42
CA ASP A 68 11.55 9.90 31.55
C ASP A 68 13.05 9.80 31.16
N THR A 69 13.37 9.88 29.87
CA THR A 69 14.74 9.77 29.37
C THR A 69 15.53 11.04 29.66
N ASP A 70 16.76 10.91 30.18
CA ASP A 70 17.71 12.03 30.23
C ASP A 70 18.21 12.32 28.81
N LEU A 71 17.46 13.16 28.10
CA LEU A 71 17.74 13.53 26.71
C LEU A 71 19.11 14.15 26.53
N ALA A 72 19.55 14.97 27.48
CA ALA A 72 20.83 15.65 27.36
C ALA A 72 21.99 14.66 27.36
N GLN A 73 21.92 13.65 28.24
CA GLN A 73 22.92 12.59 28.29
C GLN A 73 22.81 11.64 27.11
N ALA A 74 21.61 11.23 26.71
CA ALA A 74 21.36 10.34 25.59
C ALA A 74 21.92 10.95 24.28
N LEU A 75 21.58 12.19 23.99
CA LEU A 75 22.03 12.90 22.79
C LEU A 75 23.55 13.13 22.79
N ALA A 76 24.14 13.51 23.92
CA ALA A 76 25.58 13.69 24.03
C ALA A 76 26.36 12.40 23.79
N THR A 77 25.88 11.29 24.37
CA THR A 77 26.54 9.98 24.26
C THR A 77 26.38 9.42 22.83
N ALA A 78 25.16 9.49 22.26
CA ALA A 78 24.93 9.07 20.88
C ALA A 78 25.72 9.86 19.86
N SER A 79 25.81 11.20 20.04
CA SER A 79 26.59 12.05 19.15
C SER A 79 28.08 11.73 19.21
N ALA A 80 28.63 11.48 20.39
CA ALA A 80 30.03 11.08 20.57
C ALA A 80 30.28 9.69 19.94
N ALA A 81 29.37 8.71 20.12
CA ALA A 81 29.46 7.40 19.51
C ALA A 81 29.41 7.46 17.98
N ALA A 82 28.60 8.36 17.41
CA ALA A 82 28.54 8.62 15.98
C ALA A 82 29.74 9.43 15.44
N GLY A 83 30.75 9.73 16.31
CA GLY A 83 31.94 10.47 15.94
C GLY A 83 31.74 11.97 15.68
N LEU A 84 30.70 12.55 16.25
CA LEU A 84 30.41 13.98 16.19
C LEU A 84 31.13 14.70 17.32
N ALA A 85 31.68 15.91 17.04
CA ALA A 85 32.37 16.71 18.04
C ALA A 85 31.43 17.37 19.06
N ALA A 86 30.18 17.54 18.72
CA ALA A 86 29.10 18.08 19.55
C ALA A 86 27.75 17.54 19.11
N VAL A 87 26.72 17.68 19.94
CA VAL A 87 25.34 17.39 19.56
C VAL A 87 24.93 18.33 18.41
N PRO A 88 24.42 17.80 17.29
CA PRO A 88 23.92 18.63 16.20
C PRO A 88 22.76 19.53 16.66
N PRO A 89 22.46 20.61 15.92
CA PRO A 89 21.25 21.38 16.15
C PRO A 89 20.03 20.45 16.13
N PHE A 90 19.17 20.60 17.10
CA PHE A 90 17.96 19.77 17.20
C PHE A 90 16.75 20.61 17.67
N THR A 91 15.57 20.09 17.36
CA THR A 91 14.29 20.57 17.91
C THR A 91 13.65 19.45 18.70
N ILE A 92 12.85 19.82 19.70
CA ILE A 92 12.08 18.89 20.52
C ILE A 92 10.60 19.17 20.31
N GLU A 93 9.85 18.11 20.05
CA GLU A 93 8.40 18.15 19.92
C GLU A 93 7.80 17.15 20.92
N GLU A 94 6.85 17.61 21.72
CA GLU A 94 6.07 16.70 22.57
C GLU A 94 5.11 15.90 21.68
N VAL A 95 5.21 14.59 21.74
CA VAL A 95 4.28 13.69 21.08
C VAL A 95 3.25 13.26 22.10
N GLU A 96 2.10 13.93 22.07
CA GLU A 96 0.97 13.51 22.88
C GLU A 96 0.58 12.08 22.47
N GLU A 97 0.02 11.34 23.42
CA GLU A 97 -0.60 10.05 23.15
C GLU A 97 -1.82 10.27 22.25
N GLN A 98 -1.54 10.53 20.98
CA GLN A 98 -2.60 10.65 19.98
C GLN A 98 -3.18 9.26 19.76
N ASN A 99 -4.49 9.19 19.73
CA ASN A 99 -5.18 8.00 19.25
C ASN A 99 -4.86 7.84 17.77
N TRP A 100 -3.73 7.17 17.48
CA TRP A 100 -3.24 6.91 16.12
C TRP A 100 -4.31 6.28 15.22
N VAL A 101 -5.24 5.53 15.84
CA VAL A 101 -6.39 4.96 15.15
C VAL A 101 -7.29 6.08 14.64
N GLN A 102 -7.66 7.04 15.48
CA GLN A 102 -8.50 8.18 15.08
C GLN A 102 -7.79 9.10 14.08
N LEU A 103 -6.50 9.33 14.27
CA LEU A 103 -5.72 10.16 13.35
C LEU A 103 -5.61 9.51 11.97
N THR A 104 -5.31 8.23 11.93
CA THR A 104 -5.29 7.45 10.69
C THR A 104 -6.68 7.42 10.04
N GLN A 105 -7.72 7.19 10.83
CA GLN A 105 -9.09 7.19 10.34
C GLN A 105 -9.50 8.54 9.73
N SER A 106 -9.09 9.67 10.34
CA SER A 106 -9.40 11.00 9.83
C SER A 106 -8.71 11.37 8.51
N GLN A 107 -7.70 10.62 8.10
CA GLN A 107 -6.96 10.84 6.84
C GLN A 107 -7.59 10.13 5.63
N PHE A 108 -8.54 9.23 5.86
CA PHE A 108 -9.13 8.41 4.80
C PHE A 108 -10.63 8.65 4.68
N ASP A 109 -10.98 9.59 3.82
CA ASP A 109 -12.36 9.84 3.43
C ASP A 109 -12.88 8.80 2.43
N PRO A 110 -14.20 8.62 2.30
CA PRO A 110 -14.79 7.80 1.25
C PRO A 110 -14.34 8.25 -0.15
N ILE A 111 -13.93 7.29 -0.98
CA ILE A 111 -13.41 7.55 -2.33
C ILE A 111 -14.52 7.29 -3.35
N ARG A 112 -14.90 8.30 -4.11
CA ARG A 112 -15.82 8.14 -5.24
C ARG A 112 -15.07 7.63 -6.46
N ILE A 113 -15.39 6.44 -6.91
CA ILE A 113 -14.87 5.88 -8.18
C ILE A 113 -15.70 6.40 -9.35
N THR A 114 -17.02 6.23 -9.29
CA THR A 114 -18.00 6.76 -10.24
C THR A 114 -19.26 7.15 -9.46
N ASP A 115 -20.32 7.61 -10.15
CA ASP A 115 -21.63 7.86 -9.54
C ASP A 115 -22.27 6.56 -9.00
N ARG A 116 -21.83 5.40 -9.48
CA ARG A 116 -22.40 4.11 -9.14
C ARG A 116 -21.61 3.32 -8.11
N LEU A 117 -20.36 3.74 -7.79
CA LEU A 117 -19.47 2.98 -6.95
C LEU A 117 -18.57 3.87 -6.09
N TRP A 118 -18.58 3.56 -4.78
CA TRP A 118 -17.76 4.19 -3.76
C TRP A 118 -16.93 3.17 -3.00
N ILE A 119 -15.78 3.59 -2.48
CA ILE A 119 -15.01 2.87 -1.47
C ILE A 119 -15.22 3.62 -0.16
N VAL A 120 -15.68 2.91 0.86
CA VAL A 120 -16.07 3.51 2.14
C VAL A 120 -15.36 2.78 3.27
N PRO A 121 -14.50 3.44 4.04
CA PRO A 121 -13.94 2.88 5.27
C PRO A 121 -15.03 2.52 6.28
N THR A 122 -14.79 1.51 7.13
CA THR A 122 -15.79 1.01 8.10
C THR A 122 -16.24 2.07 9.11
N TRP A 123 -15.44 3.08 9.36
CA TRP A 123 -15.74 4.20 10.27
C TRP A 123 -16.49 5.36 9.61
N HIS A 124 -16.79 5.27 8.32
CA HIS A 124 -17.59 6.26 7.62
C HIS A 124 -18.98 5.73 7.25
N THR A 125 -19.93 6.64 7.17
CA THR A 125 -21.23 6.34 6.55
C THR A 125 -21.10 6.51 5.04
N ALA A 126 -21.75 5.64 4.28
CA ALA A 126 -21.79 5.72 2.83
C ALA A 126 -22.35 7.07 2.38
N PRO A 127 -21.62 7.85 1.55
CA PRO A 127 -22.10 9.16 1.06
C PRO A 127 -23.34 9.05 0.18
N ASP A 128 -23.49 7.92 -0.52
CA ASP A 128 -24.65 7.59 -1.35
C ASP A 128 -25.07 6.14 -1.07
N ALA A 129 -26.22 5.98 -0.43
CA ALA A 129 -26.74 4.67 -0.05
C ALA A 129 -27.30 3.87 -1.25
N ASP A 130 -27.65 4.55 -2.35
CA ASP A 130 -28.19 3.93 -3.57
C ASP A 130 -27.06 3.42 -4.49
N ALA A 131 -25.82 3.90 -4.27
CA ALA A 131 -24.65 3.44 -4.99
C ALA A 131 -24.11 2.13 -4.42
N ILE A 132 -23.26 1.45 -5.18
CA ILE A 132 -22.48 0.30 -4.71
C ILE A 132 -21.39 0.84 -3.77
N ASN A 133 -21.46 0.46 -2.50
CA ASN A 133 -20.45 0.81 -1.51
C ASN A 133 -19.57 -0.40 -1.20
N LEU A 134 -18.27 -0.27 -1.46
CA LEU A 134 -17.25 -1.23 -1.08
C LEU A 134 -16.72 -0.84 0.29
N VAL A 135 -17.04 -1.60 1.30
CA VAL A 135 -16.57 -1.35 2.67
C VAL A 135 -15.17 -1.93 2.82
N LEU A 136 -14.17 -1.06 2.86
CA LEU A 136 -12.76 -1.44 2.89
C LEU A 136 -11.95 -0.44 3.71
N ASP A 137 -11.22 -0.94 4.68
CA ASP A 137 -10.32 -0.13 5.48
C ASP A 137 -8.94 -0.04 4.82
N PRO A 138 -8.33 1.14 4.81
CA PRO A 138 -6.92 1.28 4.47
C PRO A 138 -6.08 0.42 5.41
N GLY A 139 -5.33 -0.52 4.85
CA GLY A 139 -4.55 -1.47 5.63
C GLY A 139 -3.24 -1.83 4.97
N MET A 140 -2.54 -2.82 5.55
CA MET A 140 -1.25 -3.31 5.03
C MET A 140 -1.36 -4.11 3.73
N ALA A 141 -2.56 -4.51 3.30
CA ALA A 141 -2.76 -5.18 2.02
C ALA A 141 -2.86 -4.16 0.88
N PHE A 142 -2.19 -4.44 -0.23
CA PHE A 142 -2.30 -3.66 -1.47
C PHE A 142 -3.76 -3.62 -1.95
N GLY A 143 -4.17 -2.49 -2.54
CA GLY A 143 -5.52 -2.35 -3.12
C GLY A 143 -6.52 -1.61 -2.23
N THR A 144 -6.08 -0.53 -1.56
CA THR A 144 -6.97 0.37 -0.79
C THR A 144 -7.91 1.20 -1.66
N GLY A 145 -7.79 1.11 -2.99
CA GLY A 145 -8.60 1.87 -3.94
C GLY A 145 -8.13 3.29 -4.22
N SER A 146 -7.18 3.83 -3.46
CA SER A 146 -6.62 5.16 -3.70
C SER A 146 -5.68 5.20 -4.92
N HIS A 147 -5.10 4.06 -5.31
CA HIS A 147 -4.17 4.00 -6.44
C HIS A 147 -4.91 4.12 -7.79
N PRO A 148 -4.40 4.92 -8.75
CA PRO A 148 -5.04 5.10 -10.06
C PRO A 148 -5.30 3.78 -10.81
N THR A 149 -4.42 2.79 -10.71
CA THR A 149 -4.58 1.49 -11.37
C THR A 149 -5.79 0.72 -10.84
N THR A 150 -6.04 0.76 -9.53
CA THR A 150 -7.22 0.13 -8.92
C THR A 150 -8.49 0.82 -9.39
N ARG A 151 -8.49 2.16 -9.47
CA ARG A 151 -9.60 2.94 -9.99
C ARG A 151 -9.96 2.54 -11.42
N LEU A 152 -8.97 2.48 -12.32
CA LEU A 152 -9.16 2.08 -13.71
C LEU A 152 -9.73 0.64 -13.83
N CYS A 153 -9.27 -0.29 -13.00
CA CYS A 153 -9.83 -1.65 -12.97
C CYS A 153 -11.27 -1.67 -12.49
N LEU A 154 -11.63 -0.86 -11.49
CA LEU A 154 -13.01 -0.74 -11.01
C LEU A 154 -13.92 -0.12 -12.07
N GLU A 155 -13.47 0.92 -12.76
CA GLU A 155 -14.20 1.55 -13.88
C GLU A 155 -14.43 0.53 -15.01
N TRP A 156 -13.40 -0.24 -15.38
CA TRP A 156 -13.52 -1.32 -16.35
C TRP A 156 -14.51 -2.41 -15.92
N LEU A 157 -14.50 -2.81 -14.65
CA LEU A 157 -15.45 -3.80 -14.12
C LEU A 157 -16.91 -3.29 -14.18
N ILE A 158 -17.14 -1.99 -13.92
CA ILE A 158 -18.47 -1.36 -14.02
C ILE A 158 -19.04 -1.48 -15.44
N GLU A 159 -18.19 -1.38 -16.45
CA GLU A 159 -18.59 -1.46 -17.85
C GLU A 159 -18.75 -2.89 -18.33
N GLU A 160 -17.91 -3.80 -17.84
CA GLU A 160 -17.76 -5.14 -18.41
C GLU A 160 -18.48 -6.25 -17.64
N VAL A 161 -18.85 -6.03 -16.39
CA VAL A 161 -19.57 -7.03 -15.59
C VAL A 161 -21.07 -6.87 -15.80
N ALA A 162 -21.65 -7.87 -16.46
CA ALA A 162 -23.08 -8.05 -16.57
C ALA A 162 -23.55 -9.15 -15.58
N PRO A 163 -24.84 -9.20 -15.22
CA PRO A 163 -25.36 -10.23 -14.33
C PRO A 163 -25.04 -11.65 -14.80
N GLY A 164 -24.48 -12.45 -13.88
CA GLY A 164 -24.10 -13.84 -14.13
C GLY A 164 -22.75 -14.08 -14.80
N VAL A 165 -22.00 -13.03 -15.15
CA VAL A 165 -20.65 -13.14 -15.74
C VAL A 165 -19.68 -13.74 -14.73
N SER A 166 -18.83 -14.68 -15.16
CA SER A 166 -17.76 -15.23 -14.33
C SER A 166 -16.51 -14.31 -14.37
N VAL A 167 -15.92 -14.07 -13.20
CA VAL A 167 -14.80 -13.14 -13.04
C VAL A 167 -13.64 -13.81 -12.30
N LEU A 168 -12.41 -13.62 -12.81
CA LEU A 168 -11.17 -13.95 -12.14
C LEU A 168 -10.44 -12.65 -11.80
N ASP A 169 -10.08 -12.48 -10.54
CA ASP A 169 -9.18 -11.45 -10.03
C ASP A 169 -7.85 -12.12 -9.63
N TYR A 170 -6.81 -11.94 -10.45
CA TYR A 170 -5.52 -12.58 -10.23
C TYR A 170 -4.51 -11.58 -9.65
N GLY A 171 -3.99 -11.88 -8.44
CA GLY A 171 -3.31 -10.93 -7.59
C GLY A 171 -4.33 -10.07 -6.84
N CYS A 172 -5.30 -10.73 -6.19
CA CYS A 172 -6.48 -10.05 -5.67
C CYS A 172 -6.21 -9.12 -4.47
N GLY A 173 -5.07 -9.28 -3.78
CA GLY A 173 -4.68 -8.44 -2.65
C GLY A 173 -5.79 -8.33 -1.60
N SER A 174 -6.32 -7.13 -1.39
CA SER A 174 -7.45 -6.86 -0.49
C SER A 174 -8.77 -7.48 -0.92
N GLY A 175 -8.86 -8.01 -2.14
CA GLY A 175 -10.08 -8.53 -2.75
C GLY A 175 -10.99 -7.46 -3.35
N ILE A 176 -10.56 -6.21 -3.41
CA ILE A 176 -11.40 -5.07 -3.82
C ILE A 176 -12.06 -5.27 -5.19
N LEU A 177 -11.31 -5.78 -6.19
CA LEU A 177 -11.84 -5.99 -7.54
C LEU A 177 -12.82 -7.17 -7.57
N ALA A 178 -12.48 -8.26 -6.88
CA ALA A 178 -13.36 -9.42 -6.74
C ALA A 178 -14.68 -9.07 -6.03
N ILE A 179 -14.60 -8.32 -4.91
CA ILE A 179 -15.77 -7.85 -4.16
C ILE A 179 -16.64 -6.94 -5.03
N ALA A 180 -16.00 -6.00 -5.76
CA ALA A 180 -16.69 -5.12 -6.69
C ALA A 180 -17.45 -5.94 -7.77
N ALA A 181 -16.81 -6.94 -8.35
CA ALA A 181 -17.41 -7.80 -9.36
C ALA A 181 -18.69 -8.50 -8.84
N VAL A 182 -18.65 -9.04 -7.60
CA VAL A 182 -19.85 -9.65 -6.97
C VAL A 182 -20.95 -8.61 -6.80
N LYS A 183 -20.63 -7.43 -6.26
CA LYS A 183 -21.62 -6.35 -6.05
C LYS A 183 -22.18 -5.79 -7.35
N LEU A 184 -21.45 -5.88 -8.46
CA LEU A 184 -21.91 -5.54 -9.81
C LEU A 184 -22.82 -6.59 -10.43
N GLY A 185 -22.96 -7.77 -9.79
CA GLY A 185 -23.86 -8.85 -10.25
C GLY A 185 -23.15 -9.99 -10.95
N ALA A 186 -21.83 -10.10 -10.87
CA ALA A 186 -21.12 -11.29 -11.35
C ALA A 186 -21.69 -12.57 -10.72
N GLY A 187 -21.69 -13.66 -11.47
CA GLY A 187 -22.18 -14.96 -11.01
C GLY A 187 -21.14 -15.68 -10.18
N GLU A 188 -20.07 -16.12 -10.80
CA GLU A 188 -18.95 -16.78 -10.14
C GLU A 188 -17.75 -15.84 -10.10
N VAL A 189 -17.20 -15.60 -8.92
CA VAL A 189 -16.02 -14.76 -8.75
C VAL A 189 -14.95 -15.53 -8.01
N THR A 190 -13.76 -15.59 -8.60
CA THR A 190 -12.58 -16.21 -8.01
C THR A 190 -11.49 -15.17 -7.83
N GLY A 191 -10.97 -15.05 -6.61
CA GLY A 191 -9.78 -14.28 -6.29
C GLY A 191 -8.58 -15.19 -6.03
N VAL A 192 -7.44 -14.87 -6.61
CA VAL A 192 -6.20 -15.64 -6.45
C VAL A 192 -5.10 -14.70 -6.02
N ASP A 193 -4.33 -15.06 -5.00
CA ASP A 193 -3.11 -14.33 -4.63
C ASP A 193 -1.97 -15.30 -4.30
N ILE A 194 -0.73 -14.82 -4.37
CA ILE A 194 0.45 -15.58 -3.96
C ILE A 194 0.60 -15.58 -2.44
N ASP A 195 0.15 -14.52 -1.78
CA ASP A 195 0.27 -14.33 -0.33
C ASP A 195 -0.98 -14.85 0.40
N GLU A 196 -0.80 -15.81 1.29
CA GLU A 196 -1.86 -16.33 2.15
C GLU A 196 -2.50 -15.24 3.04
N LYS A 197 -1.73 -14.22 3.43
CA LYS A 197 -2.27 -13.09 4.21
C LYS A 197 -3.19 -12.23 3.35
N ALA A 198 -2.86 -12.00 2.10
CA ALA A 198 -3.73 -11.29 1.16
C ALA A 198 -5.05 -12.05 0.98
N VAL A 199 -5.00 -13.37 0.79
CA VAL A 199 -6.18 -14.23 0.68
C VAL A 199 -7.06 -14.15 1.93
N ALA A 200 -6.45 -14.16 3.12
CA ALA A 200 -7.18 -14.01 4.39
C ALA A 200 -7.83 -12.61 4.50
N THR A 201 -7.09 -11.55 4.17
CA THR A 201 -7.61 -10.17 4.17
C THR A 201 -8.77 -10.02 3.17
N ALA A 202 -8.66 -10.62 1.99
CA ALA A 202 -9.74 -10.62 1.00
C ALA A 202 -11.00 -11.35 1.52
N ALA A 203 -10.84 -12.42 2.29
CA ALA A 203 -11.95 -13.13 2.91
C ALA A 203 -12.66 -12.27 3.97
N ASP A 204 -11.91 -11.60 4.84
CA ASP A 204 -12.45 -10.69 5.84
C ASP A 204 -13.19 -9.51 5.19
N ASN A 205 -12.60 -8.92 4.16
CA ASN A 205 -13.22 -7.84 3.39
C ASN A 205 -14.49 -8.30 2.67
N ALA A 206 -14.50 -9.51 2.12
CA ALA A 206 -15.71 -10.08 1.52
C ALA A 206 -16.83 -10.25 2.55
N ALA A 207 -16.50 -10.74 3.75
CA ALA A 207 -17.45 -10.86 4.85
C ALA A 207 -17.99 -9.49 5.28
N ASN A 208 -17.14 -8.47 5.44
CA ASN A 208 -17.54 -7.10 5.76
C ASN A 208 -18.48 -6.48 4.70
N ASN A 209 -18.33 -6.92 3.45
CA ASN A 209 -19.18 -6.50 2.35
C ASN A 209 -20.44 -7.36 2.15
N GLY A 210 -20.63 -8.42 2.94
CA GLY A 210 -21.75 -9.35 2.83
C GLY A 210 -21.77 -10.13 1.50
N VAL A 211 -20.60 -10.38 0.90
CA VAL A 211 -20.48 -11.11 -0.37
C VAL A 211 -19.72 -12.43 -0.20
N SER A 212 -20.01 -13.39 -1.07
CA SER A 212 -19.28 -14.66 -1.14
C SER A 212 -18.54 -14.76 -2.45
N LEU A 213 -17.27 -15.14 -2.38
CA LEU A 213 -16.41 -15.38 -3.54
C LEU A 213 -15.45 -16.54 -3.24
N HIS A 214 -14.91 -17.12 -4.28
CA HIS A 214 -13.95 -18.20 -4.14
C HIS A 214 -12.55 -17.61 -4.04
N LEU A 215 -11.84 -17.90 -2.95
CA LEU A 215 -10.49 -17.38 -2.70
C LEU A 215 -9.49 -18.53 -2.58
N GLN A 216 -8.35 -18.40 -3.23
CA GLN A 216 -7.29 -19.39 -3.13
C GLN A 216 -5.90 -18.80 -3.30
N VAL A 217 -4.88 -19.48 -2.75
CA VAL A 217 -3.47 -19.16 -3.03
C VAL A 217 -3.09 -19.69 -4.42
N SER A 218 -2.19 -18.98 -5.10
CA SER A 218 -1.74 -19.31 -6.46
C SER A 218 -1.02 -20.66 -6.58
N ALA A 219 -0.53 -21.21 -5.48
CA ALA A 219 0.07 -22.55 -5.43
C ALA A 219 -0.94 -23.67 -5.71
N LYS A 220 -2.24 -23.42 -5.55
CA LYS A 220 -3.28 -24.37 -5.89
C LYS A 220 -3.63 -24.30 -7.39
N PRO A 221 -3.93 -25.43 -8.03
CA PRO A 221 -4.35 -25.42 -9.43
C PRO A 221 -5.60 -24.57 -9.61
N LEU A 222 -5.53 -23.60 -10.53
CA LEU A 222 -6.68 -22.82 -10.95
C LEU A 222 -7.37 -23.55 -12.10
N ALA A 223 -8.62 -23.94 -11.92
CA ALA A 223 -9.42 -24.63 -12.93
C ALA A 223 -10.36 -23.67 -13.67
N GLY A 224 -10.81 -24.08 -14.85
CA GLY A 224 -11.83 -23.35 -15.60
C GLY A 224 -11.32 -22.14 -16.38
N THR A 225 -12.28 -21.48 -17.03
CA THR A 225 -12.08 -20.22 -17.75
C THR A 225 -13.14 -19.22 -17.34
N PHE A 226 -12.82 -17.93 -17.44
CA PHE A 226 -13.66 -16.83 -16.95
C PHE A 226 -13.99 -15.87 -18.07
N GLN A 227 -15.18 -15.31 -18.03
CA GLN A 227 -15.62 -14.34 -19.05
C GLN A 227 -14.94 -12.98 -18.87
N ARG A 228 -14.54 -12.65 -17.66
CA ARG A 228 -13.70 -11.49 -17.36
C ARG A 228 -12.53 -11.93 -16.48
N VAL A 229 -11.35 -11.52 -16.88
CA VAL A 229 -10.13 -11.74 -16.12
C VAL A 229 -9.50 -10.36 -15.87
N VAL A 230 -9.17 -10.07 -14.63
CA VAL A 230 -8.47 -8.84 -14.26
C VAL A 230 -7.23 -9.20 -13.44
N ALA A 231 -6.12 -8.51 -13.71
CA ALA A 231 -4.91 -8.61 -12.92
C ALA A 231 -4.28 -7.22 -12.78
N ASN A 232 -4.22 -6.73 -11.54
CA ASN A 232 -3.61 -5.45 -11.18
C ASN A 232 -2.35 -5.71 -10.37
N ILE A 233 -1.28 -6.14 -11.06
CA ILE A 233 0.00 -6.52 -10.48
C ILE A 233 1.14 -5.91 -11.29
N LEU A 234 2.38 -6.02 -10.77
CA LEU A 234 3.56 -5.44 -11.42
C LEU A 234 3.86 -6.09 -12.78
N THR A 235 4.53 -5.34 -13.65
CA THR A 235 4.87 -5.70 -15.04
C THR A 235 5.59 -7.05 -15.16
N ASN A 236 6.62 -7.30 -14.35
CA ASN A 236 7.40 -8.54 -14.46
C ASN A 236 6.56 -9.79 -14.13
N PRO A 237 5.80 -9.85 -13.04
CA PRO A 237 4.81 -10.91 -12.82
C PRO A 237 3.80 -11.06 -13.96
N LEU A 238 3.27 -9.96 -14.52
CA LEU A 238 2.32 -10.03 -15.65
C LEU A 238 2.93 -10.74 -16.86
N LYS A 239 4.15 -10.38 -17.25
CA LYS A 239 4.86 -11.04 -18.37
C LYS A 239 5.06 -12.53 -18.12
N MET A 240 5.45 -12.92 -16.91
CA MET A 240 5.62 -14.33 -16.55
C MET A 240 4.30 -15.11 -16.55
N LEU A 241 3.21 -14.47 -16.17
CA LEU A 241 1.88 -15.08 -16.04
C LEU A 241 1.02 -14.94 -17.30
N ALA A 242 1.48 -14.22 -18.33
CA ALA A 242 0.70 -13.95 -19.53
C ALA A 242 0.11 -15.23 -20.18
N PRO A 243 0.85 -16.34 -20.36
CA PRO A 243 0.27 -17.56 -20.90
C PRO A 243 -0.81 -18.18 -20.00
N LEU A 244 -0.62 -18.10 -18.68
CA LEU A 244 -1.60 -18.60 -17.70
C LEU A 244 -2.87 -17.75 -17.75
N LEU A 245 -2.74 -16.42 -17.69
CA LEU A 245 -3.87 -15.51 -17.71
C LEU A 245 -4.68 -15.64 -19.01
N ALA A 246 -3.99 -15.69 -20.15
CA ALA A 246 -4.62 -15.91 -21.46
C ALA A 246 -5.41 -17.24 -21.50
N ALA A 247 -4.83 -18.31 -20.95
CA ALA A 247 -5.52 -19.62 -20.88
C ALA A 247 -6.73 -19.63 -19.94
N ARG A 248 -6.90 -18.64 -19.08
CA ARG A 248 -8.07 -18.49 -18.19
C ARG A 248 -9.18 -17.63 -18.78
N VAL A 249 -8.95 -16.99 -19.91
CA VAL A 249 -10.00 -16.24 -20.60
C VAL A 249 -10.90 -17.19 -21.39
N ALA A 250 -12.20 -17.16 -21.11
CA ALA A 250 -13.17 -17.94 -21.85
C ALA A 250 -13.28 -17.45 -23.30
N PRO A 251 -13.72 -18.30 -24.26
CA PRO A 251 -13.98 -17.85 -25.62
C PRO A 251 -14.91 -16.63 -25.65
N GLY A 252 -14.47 -15.53 -26.29
CA GLY A 252 -15.20 -14.26 -26.30
C GLY A 252 -15.12 -13.47 -24.98
N GLY A 253 -14.33 -13.94 -24.02
CA GLY A 253 -14.03 -13.23 -22.78
C GLY A 253 -13.06 -12.07 -22.97
N LYS A 254 -12.87 -11.28 -21.92
CA LYS A 254 -11.96 -10.12 -21.92
C LYS A 254 -10.97 -10.20 -20.76
N LEU A 255 -9.77 -9.69 -21.02
CA LEU A 255 -8.67 -9.59 -20.07
C LEU A 255 -8.29 -8.12 -19.87
N ALA A 256 -8.24 -7.67 -18.62
CA ALA A 256 -7.68 -6.38 -18.24
C ALA A 256 -6.42 -6.57 -17.40
N LEU A 257 -5.34 -5.95 -17.85
CA LEU A 257 -4.05 -5.93 -17.15
C LEU A 257 -3.76 -4.51 -16.69
N SER A 258 -3.33 -4.35 -15.45
CA SER A 258 -3.04 -3.06 -14.84
C SER A 258 -1.83 -3.18 -13.90
N GLY A 259 -1.35 -2.05 -13.38
CA GLY A 259 -0.08 -2.01 -12.64
C GLY A 259 1.13 -1.88 -13.56
N VAL A 260 0.90 -1.39 -14.78
CA VAL A 260 1.89 -1.25 -15.86
C VAL A 260 2.05 0.22 -16.20
N LEU A 261 3.28 0.67 -16.36
CA LEU A 261 3.55 2.00 -16.92
C LEU A 261 3.32 2.00 -18.44
N GLU A 262 2.95 3.13 -19.02
CA GLU A 262 2.71 3.28 -20.46
C GLU A 262 3.89 2.75 -21.30
N ALA A 263 5.13 3.08 -20.90
CA ALA A 263 6.34 2.61 -21.57
C ALA A 263 6.56 1.09 -21.53
N GLN A 264 5.85 0.36 -20.67
CA GLN A 264 5.95 -1.09 -20.49
C GLN A 264 4.79 -1.85 -21.15
N ALA A 265 3.81 -1.13 -21.71
CA ALA A 265 2.58 -1.73 -22.22
C ALA A 265 2.89 -2.70 -23.39
N ASP A 266 3.74 -2.30 -24.32
CA ASP A 266 4.10 -3.13 -25.49
C ASP A 266 4.77 -4.44 -25.06
N GLU A 267 5.65 -4.40 -24.05
CA GLU A 267 6.31 -5.60 -23.53
C GLU A 267 5.33 -6.61 -22.89
N VAL A 268 4.26 -6.10 -22.28
CA VAL A 268 3.22 -6.96 -21.67
C VAL A 268 2.31 -7.53 -22.76
N ILE A 269 2.04 -6.77 -23.82
CA ILE A 269 1.21 -7.22 -24.95
C ILE A 269 1.92 -8.31 -25.76
N GLU A 270 3.24 -8.21 -25.90
CA GLU A 270 4.05 -9.19 -26.64
C GLU A 270 4.31 -10.50 -25.88
N ALA A 271 4.14 -10.51 -24.55
CA ALA A 271 4.39 -11.68 -23.70
C ALA A 271 3.22 -12.68 -23.72
#